data_e31a3e82ed44a15b8238f78b0a4b55d4
#
_entry.id   e31a3e82ed44a15b8238f78b0a4b55d4
#
_cell.length_a   1.000
_cell.length_b   1.000
_cell.length_c   1.000
_cell.angle_alpha   90.00
_cell.angle_beta   90.00
_cell.angle_gamma   90.00
#
_symmetry.space_group_name_H-M   'P 1'
#
loop_
_entity.id
_entity.type
_entity.pdbx_description
1 polymer ?
#
loop_
_entity_poly.entity_id
_entity_poly.type
_entity_poly.pdbx_seq_one_letter_code
_entity_poly.pdbx_strand_id
1 'polypeptide(L)'
;AVVCHLERYTPNGILLRKVDKTYLLGFIDYLKKTKQEHCKKEKTLHVNTQFYYLKTLRYCLNRAVSEDYITVNPMNKIKNEDKPKRNRTERDYLTIKELTRLVHTPFYNILLRKAFLFSCFCGLRHCDIIALRWEDIRYDENGNALLSIIQKKTKEAISLPLCSEAIKHLPDRGNAPETEKVFAGLVSLGRSNVILHKWVEQAGISKHVTFHTARHTHATMMLTL
;
A
#
# COMPACT_ATOMS: atom_id res chain seq x y z
N ALA A 1 8.03 9.41 11.88
CA ALA A 1 8.93 9.70 10.73
C ALA A 1 9.24 11.19 10.59
N VAL A 2 8.25 12.10 10.30
CA VAL A 2 8.56 13.56 10.15
C VAL A 2 9.13 14.16 11.45
N VAL A 3 8.65 13.75 12.62
CA VAL A 3 9.15 14.20 13.93
C VAL A 3 10.63 13.89 14.07
N CYS A 4 11.09 12.67 13.78
CA CYS A 4 12.51 12.31 13.84
C CYS A 4 13.38 13.18 12.92
N HIS A 5 12.87 13.61 11.78
CA HIS A 5 13.59 14.53 10.89
C HIS A 5 13.62 15.96 11.44
N LEU A 6 12.56 16.42 12.11
CA LEU A 6 12.55 17.71 12.79
C LEU A 6 13.55 17.72 13.97
N GLU A 7 13.57 16.67 14.78
CA GLU A 7 14.52 16.50 15.90
C GLU A 7 15.98 16.49 15.43
N ARG A 8 16.26 15.85 14.28
CA ARG A 8 17.62 15.88 13.69
C ARG A 8 17.99 17.22 13.08
N TYR A 9 17.03 17.92 12.48
CA TYR A 9 17.25 19.24 11.92
C TYR A 9 17.44 20.30 13.01
N THR A 10 16.74 20.13 14.14
CA THR A 10 16.80 21.06 15.28
C THR A 10 16.89 20.26 16.59
N PRO A 11 18.10 19.72 16.94
CA PRO A 11 18.26 18.84 18.09
C PRO A 11 17.86 19.47 19.44
N ASN A 12 18.04 20.78 19.56
CA ASN A 12 17.72 21.55 20.78
C ASN A 12 16.25 22.03 20.81
N GLY A 13 15.43 21.57 19.86
CA GLY A 13 14.07 22.06 19.68
C GLY A 13 14.01 23.48 19.13
N ILE A 14 12.81 23.93 18.81
CA ILE A 14 12.54 25.29 18.34
C ILE A 14 11.22 25.77 18.90
N LEU A 15 11.17 27.00 19.37
CA LEU A 15 9.90 27.61 19.75
C LEU A 15 9.02 27.79 18.52
N LEU A 16 7.74 27.45 18.63
CA LEU A 16 6.80 27.51 17.52
C LEU A 16 6.74 28.89 16.83
N ARG A 17 6.86 29.98 17.60
CA ARG A 17 6.95 31.36 17.09
C ARG A 17 8.18 31.66 16.23
N LYS A 18 9.24 30.83 16.32
CA LYS A 18 10.46 30.94 15.50
C LYS A 18 10.40 30.08 14.23
N VAL A 19 9.35 29.28 14.06
CA VAL A 19 9.13 28.51 12.84
C VAL A 19 8.60 29.45 11.76
N ASP A 20 9.51 30.14 11.09
CA ASP A 20 9.22 31.09 10.03
C ASP A 20 9.46 30.49 8.62
N LYS A 21 9.31 31.32 7.58
CA LYS A 21 9.58 30.95 6.19
C LYS A 21 11.01 30.45 6.01
N THR A 22 12.00 31.10 6.61
CA THR A 22 13.44 30.78 6.47
C THR A 22 13.73 29.43 7.07
N TYR A 23 13.23 29.14 8.27
CA TYR A 23 13.34 27.84 8.92
C TYR A 23 12.75 26.73 8.04
N LEU A 24 11.57 26.93 7.51
CA LEU A 24 10.89 25.93 6.69
C LEU A 24 11.59 25.67 5.34
N LEU A 25 12.15 26.71 4.72
CA LEU A 25 12.98 26.54 3.51
C LEU A 25 14.25 25.74 3.81
N GLY A 26 14.92 26.02 4.92
CA GLY A 26 16.05 25.24 5.38
C GLY A 26 15.70 23.79 5.67
N PHE A 27 14.54 23.52 6.29
CA PHE A 27 14.06 22.16 6.52
C PHE A 27 13.73 21.42 5.21
N ILE A 28 13.17 22.11 4.22
CA ILE A 28 12.94 21.54 2.87
C ILE A 28 14.28 21.15 2.23
N ASP A 29 15.28 22.01 2.32
CA ASP A 29 16.62 21.73 1.76
C ASP A 29 17.32 20.59 2.51
N TYR A 30 17.18 20.51 3.83
CA TYR A 30 17.60 19.37 4.64
C TYR A 30 16.96 18.07 4.15
N LEU A 31 15.65 18.04 3.92
CA LEU A 31 14.95 16.84 3.44
C LEU A 31 15.44 16.39 2.05
N LYS A 32 15.76 17.33 1.15
CA LYS A 32 16.33 17.02 -0.18
C LYS A 32 17.69 16.33 -0.09
N LYS A 33 18.50 16.68 0.89
CA LYS A 33 19.86 16.15 1.11
C LYS A 33 19.87 14.90 1.98
N THR A 34 18.80 14.65 2.74
CA THR A 34 18.75 13.52 3.68
C THR A 34 18.72 12.18 2.95
N LYS A 35 19.54 11.23 3.40
CA LYS A 35 19.59 9.86 2.89
C LYS A 35 18.45 9.03 3.46
N GLN A 36 18.01 8.03 2.71
CA GLN A 36 17.02 7.05 3.19
C GLN A 36 17.67 6.14 4.24
N GLU A 37 17.03 6.01 5.39
CA GLU A 37 17.41 5.04 6.40
C GLU A 37 17.07 3.62 5.93
N HIS A 38 17.89 2.66 6.34
CA HIS A 38 17.73 1.23 6.02
C HIS A 38 17.83 0.86 4.53
N CYS A 39 18.31 1.76 3.68
CA CYS A 39 18.59 1.44 2.29
C CYS A 39 20.05 1.04 2.11
N LYS A 40 20.32 -0.17 1.57
CA LYS A 40 21.70 -0.64 1.28
C LYS A 40 22.44 0.24 0.26
N LYS A 41 21.71 0.99 -0.56
CA LYS A 41 22.24 1.97 -1.50
C LYS A 41 22.00 3.37 -0.96
N GLU A 42 23.03 4.23 -1.02
CA GLU A 42 22.91 5.65 -0.64
C GLU A 42 21.95 6.38 -1.57
N LYS A 43 20.66 6.37 -1.23
CA LYS A 43 19.64 7.13 -1.92
C LYS A 43 19.10 8.24 -1.04
N THR A 44 18.91 9.42 -1.61
CA THR A 44 18.21 10.52 -0.95
C THR A 44 16.72 10.18 -0.77
N LEU A 45 16.07 10.89 0.15
CA LEU A 45 14.62 10.74 0.35
C LEU A 45 13.87 10.97 -0.95
N HIS A 46 13.01 10.03 -1.30
CA HIS A 46 12.17 10.14 -2.49
C HIS A 46 11.27 11.40 -2.39
N VAL A 47 11.10 12.12 -3.49
CA VAL A 47 10.35 13.39 -3.53
C VAL A 47 8.92 13.26 -2.99
N ASN A 48 8.25 12.13 -3.22
CA ASN A 48 6.93 11.88 -2.64
C ASN A 48 6.97 11.76 -1.11
N THR A 49 8.05 11.20 -0.54
CA THR A 49 8.23 11.14 0.92
C THR A 49 8.42 12.55 1.49
N GLN A 50 9.26 13.37 0.85
CA GLN A 50 9.44 14.78 1.21
C GLN A 50 8.10 15.54 1.15
N PHE A 51 7.32 15.34 0.07
CA PHE A 51 5.99 15.92 -0.08
C PHE A 51 5.05 15.55 1.08
N TYR A 52 5.00 14.26 1.46
CA TYR A 52 4.14 13.82 2.56
C TYR A 52 4.61 14.34 3.92
N TYR A 53 5.91 14.47 4.15
CA TYR A 53 6.43 15.09 5.39
C TYR A 53 6.02 16.54 5.50
N LEU A 54 6.14 17.31 4.41
CA LEU A 54 5.68 18.71 4.41
C LEU A 54 4.16 18.84 4.51
N LYS A 55 3.41 17.92 3.91
CA LYS A 55 1.95 17.88 4.07
C LYS A 55 1.56 17.67 5.54
N THR A 56 2.22 16.75 6.22
CA THR A 56 2.00 16.48 7.65
C THR A 56 2.36 17.71 8.49
N LEU A 57 3.53 18.32 8.24
CA LEU A 57 3.94 19.52 8.95
C LEU A 57 2.96 20.68 8.73
N ARG A 58 2.47 20.87 7.50
CA ARG A 58 1.46 21.87 7.20
C ARG A 58 0.17 21.65 7.99
N TYR A 59 -0.25 20.38 8.11
CA TYR A 59 -1.42 20.02 8.91
C TYR A 59 -1.21 20.40 10.39
N CYS A 60 -0.05 20.07 10.97
CA CYS A 60 0.27 20.44 12.35
C CYS A 60 0.29 21.97 12.57
N LEU A 61 0.88 22.72 11.61
CA LEU A 61 0.91 24.18 11.69
C LEU A 61 -0.49 24.80 11.50
N ASN A 62 -1.36 24.24 10.66
CA ASN A 62 -2.74 24.68 10.55
C ASN A 62 -3.51 24.45 11.88
N ARG A 63 -3.25 23.31 12.53
CA ARG A 63 -3.82 23.04 13.84
C ARG A 63 -3.32 24.03 14.90
N ALA A 64 -2.03 24.38 14.86
CA ALA A 64 -1.50 25.42 15.74
C ALA A 64 -2.14 26.79 15.53
N VAL A 65 -2.58 27.11 14.30
CA VAL A 65 -3.37 28.31 14.03
C VAL A 65 -4.76 28.20 14.62
N SER A 66 -5.44 27.04 14.43
CA SER A 66 -6.79 26.83 14.95
C SER A 66 -6.86 26.76 16.48
N GLU A 67 -5.75 26.50 17.15
CA GLU A 67 -5.60 26.48 18.61
C GLU A 67 -4.94 27.76 19.15
N ASP A 68 -4.84 28.83 18.33
CA ASP A 68 -4.32 30.16 18.66
C ASP A 68 -2.84 30.20 19.14
N TYR A 69 -2.07 29.13 18.91
CA TYR A 69 -0.63 29.14 19.21
C TYR A 69 0.18 30.03 18.26
N ILE A 70 -0.28 30.21 17.03
CA ILE A 70 0.26 31.09 16.02
C ILE A 70 -0.86 31.74 15.21
N THR A 71 -0.66 32.98 14.76
CA THR A 71 -1.71 33.72 14.02
C THR A 71 -1.83 33.28 12.56
N VAL A 72 -0.74 32.85 11.93
CA VAL A 72 -0.71 32.49 10.50
C VAL A 72 0.23 31.30 10.28
N ASN A 73 -0.18 30.36 9.43
CA ASN A 73 0.70 29.28 9.05
C ASN A 73 1.84 29.77 8.16
N PRO A 74 3.11 29.69 8.60
CA PRO A 74 4.26 30.19 7.85
C PRO A 74 4.49 29.45 6.51
N MET A 75 3.98 28.23 6.36
CA MET A 75 4.02 27.48 5.08
C MET A 75 3.26 28.19 3.94
N ASN A 76 2.33 29.09 4.25
CA ASN A 76 1.60 29.87 3.24
C ASN A 76 2.49 30.90 2.53
N LYS A 77 3.60 31.32 3.18
CA LYS A 77 4.56 32.26 2.61
C LYS A 77 5.59 31.59 1.67
N ILE A 78 5.60 30.24 1.58
CA ILE A 78 6.51 29.49 0.73
C ILE A 78 5.85 29.33 -0.65
N LYS A 79 6.57 29.69 -1.70
CA LYS A 79 6.11 29.51 -3.08
C LYS A 79 5.96 28.03 -3.42
N ASN A 80 5.04 27.71 -4.35
CA ASN A 80 4.80 26.31 -4.74
C ASN A 80 5.97 25.69 -5.51
N GLU A 81 6.82 26.51 -6.14
CA GLU A 81 8.05 26.08 -6.82
C GLU A 81 9.12 25.58 -5.85
N ASP A 82 9.18 26.13 -4.63
CA ASP A 82 10.14 25.75 -3.59
C ASP A 82 9.77 24.44 -2.88
N LYS A 83 8.48 24.03 -2.98
CA LYS A 83 7.95 22.84 -2.35
C LYS A 83 8.18 21.59 -3.23
N PRO A 84 8.57 20.45 -2.66
CA PRO A 84 8.60 19.20 -3.42
C PRO A 84 7.20 18.88 -3.97
N LYS A 85 7.14 18.67 -5.28
CA LYS A 85 5.89 18.31 -5.97
C LYS A 85 5.72 16.79 -5.94
N ARG A 86 4.48 16.35 -5.78
CA ARG A 86 4.16 14.93 -5.85
C ARG A 86 4.35 14.43 -7.29
N ASN A 87 5.26 13.49 -7.47
CA ASN A 87 5.36 12.76 -8.73
C ASN A 87 4.27 11.70 -8.80
N ARG A 88 3.53 11.68 -9.90
CA ARG A 88 2.68 10.54 -10.24
C ARG A 88 3.60 9.38 -10.59
N THR A 89 3.56 8.33 -9.78
CA THR A 89 4.21 7.07 -10.12
C THR A 89 3.20 6.22 -10.86
N GLU A 90 3.54 5.79 -12.06
CA GLU A 90 2.82 4.72 -12.73
C GLU A 90 2.91 3.47 -11.85
N ARG A 91 1.81 2.78 -11.73
CA ARG A 91 1.75 1.58 -10.90
C ARG A 91 1.74 0.37 -11.81
N ASP A 92 2.70 -0.51 -11.60
CA ASP A 92 2.74 -1.76 -12.33
C ASP A 92 1.47 -2.59 -12.08
N TYR A 93 0.96 -3.17 -13.14
CA TYR A 93 -0.08 -4.20 -13.12
C TYR A 93 0.30 -5.30 -14.10
N LEU A 94 -0.25 -6.49 -13.90
CA LEU A 94 -0.07 -7.61 -14.81
C LEU A 94 -1.09 -7.52 -15.95
N THR A 95 -0.61 -7.55 -17.18
CA THR A 95 -1.48 -7.75 -18.34
C THR A 95 -2.08 -9.15 -18.30
N ILE A 96 -3.17 -9.39 -19.04
CA ILE A 96 -3.79 -10.72 -19.14
C ILE A 96 -2.75 -11.77 -19.58
N LYS A 97 -1.90 -11.44 -20.57
CA LYS A 97 -0.84 -12.33 -21.03
C LYS A 97 0.17 -12.67 -19.93
N GLU A 98 0.58 -11.68 -19.14
CA GLU A 98 1.51 -11.89 -18.02
C GLU A 98 0.86 -12.68 -16.89
N LEU A 99 -0.41 -12.39 -16.56
CA LEU A 99 -1.18 -13.14 -15.55
C LEU A 99 -1.35 -14.60 -15.98
N THR A 100 -1.72 -14.87 -17.23
CA THR A 100 -1.83 -16.23 -17.79
C THR A 100 -0.49 -16.95 -17.69
N ARG A 101 0.61 -16.31 -18.05
CA ARG A 101 1.96 -16.88 -17.93
C ARG A 101 2.29 -17.23 -16.47
N LEU A 102 1.98 -16.33 -15.56
CA LEU A 102 2.20 -16.53 -14.13
C LEU A 102 1.38 -17.73 -13.60
N VAL A 103 0.11 -17.83 -13.99
CA VAL A 103 -0.77 -18.97 -13.63
C VAL A 103 -0.18 -20.31 -14.09
N HIS A 104 0.42 -20.39 -15.28
CA HIS A 104 1.02 -21.61 -15.81
C HIS A 104 2.42 -21.88 -15.29
N THR A 105 3.07 -20.94 -14.62
CA THR A 105 4.38 -21.13 -14.04
C THR A 105 4.29 -21.90 -12.72
N PRO A 106 4.90 -23.09 -12.58
CA PRO A 106 4.92 -23.84 -11.32
C PRO A 106 5.52 -23.00 -10.19
N PHE A 107 4.97 -23.16 -9.00
CA PHE A 107 5.46 -22.44 -7.83
C PHE A 107 5.33 -23.29 -6.56
N TYR A 108 6.41 -23.36 -5.79
CA TYR A 108 6.50 -24.20 -4.60
C TYR A 108 5.56 -23.76 -3.46
N ASN A 109 5.31 -22.44 -3.33
CA ASN A 109 4.43 -21.92 -2.28
C ASN A 109 2.99 -21.81 -2.79
N ILE A 110 2.28 -22.94 -2.72
CA ILE A 110 0.91 -23.06 -3.23
C ILE A 110 -0.04 -22.09 -2.54
N LEU A 111 0.11 -21.88 -1.22
CA LEU A 111 -0.76 -20.98 -0.47
C LEU A 111 -0.61 -19.53 -0.93
N LEU A 112 0.62 -19.05 -1.07
CA LEU A 112 0.89 -17.70 -1.58
C LEU A 112 0.42 -17.53 -3.02
N ARG A 113 0.64 -18.54 -3.87
CA ARG A 113 0.15 -18.56 -5.26
C ARG A 113 -1.37 -18.37 -5.30
N LYS A 114 -2.11 -19.18 -4.54
CA LYS A 114 -3.56 -19.10 -4.45
C LYS A 114 -4.01 -17.73 -3.93
N ALA A 115 -3.43 -17.24 -2.84
CA ALA A 115 -3.75 -15.95 -2.25
C ALA A 115 -3.51 -14.76 -3.20
N PHE A 116 -2.39 -14.78 -3.94
CA PHE A 116 -2.07 -13.73 -4.90
C PHE A 116 -3.03 -13.73 -6.10
N LEU A 117 -3.28 -14.90 -6.68
CA LEU A 117 -4.21 -15.03 -7.82
C LEU A 117 -5.64 -14.69 -7.39
N PHE A 118 -6.09 -15.15 -6.23
CA PHE A 118 -7.37 -14.75 -5.66
C PHE A 118 -7.48 -13.22 -5.54
N SER A 119 -6.42 -12.56 -5.05
CA SER A 119 -6.37 -11.10 -4.99
C SER A 119 -6.42 -10.44 -6.38
N CYS A 120 -5.87 -11.06 -7.42
CA CYS A 120 -5.98 -10.57 -8.80
C CYS A 120 -7.43 -10.57 -9.32
N PHE A 121 -8.26 -11.48 -8.85
CA PHE A 121 -9.65 -11.63 -9.31
C PHE A 121 -10.70 -11.00 -8.38
N CYS A 122 -10.37 -10.67 -7.12
CA CYS A 122 -11.30 -10.03 -6.19
C CYS A 122 -10.83 -8.63 -5.71
N GLY A 123 -9.61 -8.24 -6.01
CA GLY A 123 -9.07 -6.92 -5.66
C GLY A 123 -8.82 -6.68 -4.19
N LEU A 124 -8.84 -7.69 -3.31
CA LEU A 124 -8.60 -7.55 -1.88
C LEU A 124 -7.14 -7.18 -1.57
N ARG A 125 -6.94 -6.41 -0.50
CA ARG A 125 -5.60 -6.13 0.04
C ARG A 125 -5.05 -7.36 0.77
N HIS A 126 -3.73 -7.48 0.84
CA HIS A 126 -3.06 -8.56 1.59
C HIS A 126 -3.54 -8.68 3.05
N CYS A 127 -3.77 -7.55 3.73
CA CYS A 127 -4.27 -7.57 5.11
C CYS A 127 -5.71 -8.10 5.22
N ASP A 128 -6.53 -7.90 4.19
CA ASP A 128 -7.89 -8.42 4.15
C ASP A 128 -7.86 -9.92 3.81
N ILE A 129 -6.98 -10.35 2.90
CA ILE A 129 -6.77 -11.78 2.57
C ILE A 129 -6.27 -12.59 3.77
N ILE A 130 -5.30 -12.08 4.55
CA ILE A 130 -4.84 -12.77 5.78
C ILE A 130 -5.96 -12.90 6.82
N ALA A 131 -6.90 -11.97 6.80
CA ALA A 131 -7.98 -11.94 7.79
C ALA A 131 -9.21 -12.71 7.34
N LEU A 132 -9.34 -12.98 6.05
CA LEU A 132 -10.49 -13.59 5.43
C LEU A 132 -10.80 -14.95 6.09
N ARG A 133 -12.08 -15.14 6.45
CA ARG A 133 -12.60 -16.37 7.05
C ARG A 133 -13.59 -17.03 6.10
N TRP A 134 -13.86 -18.31 6.33
CA TRP A 134 -14.84 -19.02 5.52
C TRP A 134 -16.26 -18.46 5.70
N GLU A 135 -16.62 -17.94 6.87
CA GLU A 135 -17.89 -17.25 7.12
C GLU A 135 -18.11 -15.99 6.29
N ASP A 136 -17.03 -15.38 5.78
CA ASP A 136 -17.08 -14.21 4.91
C ASP A 136 -17.45 -14.54 3.46
N ILE A 137 -17.45 -15.84 3.11
CA ILE A 137 -17.78 -16.32 1.76
C ILE A 137 -19.08 -17.12 1.86
N ARG A 138 -20.14 -16.58 1.27
CA ARG A 138 -21.47 -17.20 1.26
C ARG A 138 -21.85 -17.56 -0.17
N TYR A 139 -22.67 -18.58 -0.31
CA TYR A 139 -23.24 -18.97 -1.59
C TYR A 139 -24.73 -18.66 -1.58
N ASP A 140 -25.24 -18.09 -2.67
CA ASP A 140 -26.67 -17.88 -2.88
C ASP A 140 -27.34 -19.18 -3.33
N GLU A 141 -28.69 -19.14 -3.50
CA GLU A 141 -29.50 -20.28 -3.95
C GLU A 141 -29.09 -20.79 -5.34
N ASN A 142 -28.44 -19.94 -6.15
CA ASN A 142 -27.98 -20.29 -7.50
C ASN A 142 -26.51 -20.76 -7.49
N GLY A 143 -25.88 -20.88 -6.33
CA GLY A 143 -24.48 -21.28 -6.19
C GLY A 143 -23.47 -20.17 -6.49
N ASN A 144 -23.89 -18.90 -6.62
CA ASN A 144 -22.95 -17.80 -6.79
C ASN A 144 -22.32 -17.44 -5.45
N ALA A 145 -21.00 -17.33 -5.43
CA ALA A 145 -20.27 -16.94 -4.24
C ALA A 145 -20.27 -15.42 -4.03
N LEU A 146 -20.64 -15.00 -2.84
CA LEU A 146 -20.62 -13.62 -2.40
C LEU A 146 -19.62 -13.47 -1.25
N LEU A 147 -18.67 -12.55 -1.39
CA LEU A 147 -17.71 -12.19 -0.35
C LEU A 147 -18.20 -10.93 0.37
N SER A 148 -18.31 -10.99 1.71
CA SER A 148 -18.77 -9.87 2.54
C SER A 148 -17.81 -9.67 3.71
N ILE A 149 -17.04 -8.58 3.69
CA ILE A 149 -16.05 -8.25 4.74
C ILE A 149 -16.08 -6.78 5.13
N ILE A 150 -15.57 -6.50 6.32
CA ILE A 150 -15.17 -5.15 6.73
C ILE A 150 -13.67 -5.00 6.48
N GLN A 151 -13.29 -4.11 5.56
CA GLN A 151 -11.87 -3.87 5.23
C GLN A 151 -11.08 -3.39 6.45
N LYS A 152 -9.95 -4.02 6.74
CA LYS A 152 -9.11 -3.67 7.91
C LYS A 152 -8.57 -2.24 7.87
N LYS A 153 -8.22 -1.74 6.69
CA LYS A 153 -7.58 -0.43 6.53
C LYS A 153 -8.56 0.72 6.52
N THR A 154 -9.69 0.60 5.83
CA THR A 154 -10.67 1.70 5.64
C THR A 154 -11.85 1.60 6.57
N LYS A 155 -12.08 0.44 7.21
CA LYS A 155 -13.25 0.13 8.05
C LYS A 155 -14.57 0.16 7.28
N GLU A 156 -14.52 0.09 5.96
CA GLU A 156 -15.68 0.05 5.09
C GLU A 156 -16.14 -1.40 4.90
N ALA A 157 -17.44 -1.62 4.97
CA ALA A 157 -18.05 -2.88 4.57
C ALA A 157 -18.04 -2.97 3.03
N ILE A 158 -17.59 -4.09 2.52
CA ILE A 158 -17.68 -4.42 1.10
C ILE A 158 -18.39 -5.74 0.92
N SER A 159 -19.23 -5.80 -0.10
CA SER A 159 -19.85 -7.02 -0.58
C SER A 159 -19.59 -7.11 -2.08
N LEU A 160 -18.99 -8.19 -2.52
CA LEU A 160 -18.69 -8.38 -3.95
C LEU A 160 -18.91 -9.82 -4.37
N PRO A 161 -19.53 -10.05 -5.54
CA PRO A 161 -19.64 -11.37 -6.12
C PRO A 161 -18.25 -11.88 -6.53
N LEU A 162 -17.97 -13.15 -6.24
CA LEU A 162 -16.73 -13.79 -6.68
C LEU A 162 -16.97 -14.46 -8.04
N CYS A 163 -16.15 -14.12 -9.01
CA CYS A 163 -16.17 -14.81 -10.30
C CYS A 163 -15.59 -16.23 -10.17
N SER A 164 -15.91 -17.10 -11.13
CA SER A 164 -15.43 -18.48 -11.18
C SER A 164 -13.91 -18.59 -11.08
N GLU A 165 -13.18 -17.66 -11.70
CA GLU A 165 -11.71 -17.63 -11.62
C GLU A 165 -11.20 -17.33 -10.20
N ALA A 166 -11.86 -16.44 -9.46
CA ALA A 166 -11.51 -16.19 -8.07
C ALA A 166 -11.73 -17.47 -7.21
N ILE A 167 -12.86 -18.14 -7.40
CA ILE A 167 -13.21 -19.35 -6.66
C ILE A 167 -12.19 -20.48 -6.87
N LYS A 168 -11.67 -20.68 -8.09
CA LYS A 168 -10.61 -21.66 -8.40
C LYS A 168 -9.34 -21.49 -7.57
N HIS A 169 -9.10 -20.28 -7.09
CA HIS A 169 -7.91 -19.96 -6.29
C HIS A 169 -8.16 -19.98 -4.78
N LEU A 170 -9.35 -20.33 -4.33
CA LEU A 170 -9.57 -20.64 -2.92
C LEU A 170 -8.84 -21.94 -2.55
N PRO A 171 -8.28 -22.05 -1.34
CA PRO A 171 -7.86 -23.32 -0.78
C PRO A 171 -9.04 -24.30 -0.69
N ASP A 172 -8.75 -25.58 -0.60
CA ASP A 172 -9.78 -26.55 -0.23
C ASP A 172 -10.17 -26.31 1.23
N ARG A 173 -11.46 -26.17 1.49
CA ARG A 173 -11.97 -25.96 2.85
C ARG A 173 -11.91 -27.24 3.69
N GLY A 174 -12.11 -28.41 3.08
CA GLY A 174 -12.24 -29.65 3.82
C GLY A 174 -13.27 -29.53 4.96
N ASN A 175 -12.86 -29.90 6.17
CA ASN A 175 -13.68 -29.80 7.39
C ASN A 175 -13.41 -28.53 8.20
N ALA A 176 -12.77 -27.53 7.63
CA ALA A 176 -12.45 -26.28 8.32
C ALA A 176 -13.72 -25.55 8.78
N PRO A 177 -13.81 -25.13 10.05
CA PRO A 177 -14.94 -24.37 10.57
C PRO A 177 -15.08 -23.01 9.87
N GLU A 178 -16.28 -22.45 9.93
CA GLU A 178 -16.55 -21.13 9.31
C GLU A 178 -15.67 -20.02 9.84
N THR A 179 -15.30 -20.09 11.11
CA THR A 179 -14.45 -19.11 11.78
C THR A 179 -12.96 -19.23 11.43
N GLU A 180 -12.57 -20.29 10.72
CA GLU A 180 -11.17 -20.47 10.32
C GLU A 180 -10.82 -19.58 9.15
N LYS A 181 -9.53 -19.19 9.10
CA LYS A 181 -9.01 -18.36 8.00
C LYS A 181 -8.91 -19.15 6.70
N VAL A 182 -9.39 -18.57 5.61
CA VAL A 182 -9.28 -19.15 4.27
C VAL A 182 -7.82 -19.37 3.86
N PHE A 183 -6.94 -18.41 4.14
CA PHE A 183 -5.51 -18.49 3.83
C PHE A 183 -4.69 -18.62 5.11
N ALA A 184 -5.02 -19.62 5.94
CA ALA A 184 -4.29 -19.91 7.16
C ALA A 184 -2.82 -20.21 6.85
N GLY A 185 -1.89 -19.59 7.60
CA GLY A 185 -0.44 -19.73 7.37
C GLY A 185 0.16 -18.78 6.33
N LEU A 186 -0.63 -17.91 5.70
CA LEU A 186 -0.09 -16.88 4.80
C LEU A 186 0.83 -15.93 5.57
N VAL A 187 2.05 -15.76 5.09
CA VAL A 187 3.09 -14.96 5.75
C VAL A 187 2.87 -13.46 5.61
N SER A 188 3.61 -12.66 6.39
CA SER A 188 3.54 -11.19 6.35
C SER A 188 3.75 -10.63 4.94
N LEU A 189 3.23 -9.42 4.69
CA LEU A 189 3.34 -8.75 3.38
C LEU A 189 4.78 -8.66 2.86
N GLY A 190 5.72 -8.26 3.72
CA GLY A 190 7.13 -8.15 3.33
C GLY A 190 7.71 -9.48 2.87
N ARG A 191 7.45 -10.57 3.62
CA ARG A 191 7.90 -11.91 3.28
C ARG A 191 7.18 -12.45 2.04
N SER A 192 5.88 -12.19 1.90
CA SER A 192 5.11 -12.53 0.69
C SER A 192 5.72 -11.88 -0.55
N ASN A 193 6.11 -10.60 -0.49
CA ASN A 193 6.70 -9.91 -1.64
C ASN A 193 8.08 -10.50 -2.04
N VAL A 194 8.92 -10.87 -1.06
CA VAL A 194 10.22 -11.52 -1.35
C VAL A 194 10.04 -12.86 -2.06
N ILE A 195 9.07 -13.65 -1.58
CA ILE A 195 8.78 -14.96 -2.17
C ILE A 195 8.13 -14.81 -3.55
N LEU A 196 7.18 -13.87 -3.69
CA LEU A 196 6.49 -13.56 -4.94
C LEU A 196 7.46 -13.14 -6.06
N HIS A 197 8.49 -12.37 -5.71
CA HIS A 197 9.51 -11.93 -6.67
C HIS A 197 10.15 -13.11 -7.41
N LYS A 198 10.50 -14.18 -6.70
CA LYS A 198 11.08 -15.39 -7.32
C LYS A 198 10.15 -16.04 -8.33
N TRP A 199 8.86 -16.11 -8.02
CA TRP A 199 7.86 -16.67 -8.92
C TRP A 199 7.67 -15.83 -10.19
N VAL A 200 7.64 -14.51 -10.01
CA VAL A 200 7.54 -13.54 -11.12
C VAL A 200 8.74 -13.62 -12.05
N GLU A 201 9.95 -13.77 -11.49
CA GLU A 201 11.18 -14.00 -12.28
C GLU A 201 11.13 -15.32 -13.06
N GLN A 202 10.69 -16.43 -12.43
CA GLN A 202 10.49 -17.71 -13.09
C GLN A 202 9.51 -17.64 -14.25
N ALA A 203 8.48 -16.78 -14.13
CA ALA A 203 7.51 -16.53 -15.20
C ALA A 203 8.05 -15.63 -16.32
N GLY A 204 9.31 -15.17 -16.24
CA GLY A 204 9.89 -14.26 -17.22
C GLY A 204 9.23 -12.88 -17.28
N ILE A 205 8.71 -12.40 -16.15
CA ILE A 205 8.07 -11.09 -16.02
C ILE A 205 9.09 -10.11 -15.43
N SER A 206 9.44 -9.06 -16.18
CA SER A 206 10.44 -8.07 -15.78
C SER A 206 9.89 -6.96 -14.86
N LYS A 207 8.58 -6.87 -14.68
CA LYS A 207 7.92 -5.86 -13.84
C LYS A 207 8.19 -6.11 -12.36
N HIS A 208 8.24 -5.02 -11.57
CA HIS A 208 8.31 -5.12 -10.12
C HIS A 208 6.93 -5.46 -9.53
N VAL A 209 6.65 -6.75 -9.41
CA VAL A 209 5.38 -7.25 -8.88
C VAL A 209 5.45 -7.41 -7.36
N THR A 210 4.54 -6.77 -6.67
CA THR A 210 4.29 -6.92 -5.23
C THR A 210 2.88 -7.46 -5.01
N PHE A 211 2.54 -7.88 -3.80
CA PHE A 211 1.18 -8.34 -3.52
C PHE A 211 0.13 -7.25 -3.83
N HIS A 212 0.51 -5.98 -3.71
CA HIS A 212 -0.38 -4.87 -4.05
C HIS A 212 -0.64 -4.74 -5.56
N THR A 213 0.27 -5.24 -6.38
CA THR A 213 0.10 -5.30 -7.84
C THR A 213 -1.11 -6.14 -8.25
N ALA A 214 -1.47 -7.17 -7.47
CA ALA A 214 -2.68 -7.95 -7.70
C ALA A 214 -3.94 -7.08 -7.75
N ARG A 215 -4.07 -6.15 -6.80
CA ARG A 215 -5.21 -5.23 -6.76
C ARG A 215 -5.20 -4.23 -7.93
N HIS A 216 -4.02 -3.79 -8.39
CA HIS A 216 -3.92 -2.95 -9.58
C HIS A 216 -4.29 -3.73 -10.83
N THR A 217 -3.88 -4.99 -10.92
CA THR A 217 -4.27 -5.92 -11.98
C THR A 217 -5.78 -6.09 -12.04
N HIS A 218 -6.41 -6.35 -10.90
CA HIS A 218 -7.88 -6.44 -10.80
C HIS A 218 -8.55 -5.17 -11.31
N ALA A 219 -8.15 -3.99 -10.80
CA ALA A 219 -8.75 -2.73 -11.17
C ALA A 219 -8.62 -2.46 -12.69
N THR A 220 -7.46 -2.77 -13.29
CA THR A 220 -7.24 -2.59 -14.72
C THR A 220 -8.08 -3.58 -15.53
N MET A 221 -8.17 -4.85 -15.11
CA MET A 221 -9.04 -5.83 -15.80
C MET A 221 -10.51 -5.39 -15.80
N MET A 222 -11.02 -4.88 -14.67
CA MET A 222 -12.41 -4.38 -14.58
C MET A 222 -12.67 -3.14 -15.44
N LEU A 223 -11.66 -2.39 -15.83
CA LEU A 223 -11.79 -1.22 -16.71
C LEU A 223 -11.65 -1.58 -18.19
N THR A 224 -11.13 -2.75 -18.51
CA THR A 224 -10.84 -3.18 -19.90
C THR A 224 -11.77 -4.26 -20.43
N LEU A 225 -12.61 -4.83 -19.57
CA LEU A 225 -13.71 -5.75 -19.90
C LEU A 225 -15.03 -5.00 -20.03
#